data_2e467e7e7e49c708a82e77b157c13593
#
_entry.id   2e467e7e7e49c708a82e77b157c13593
#
_cell.length_a   1.000
_cell.length_b   1.000
_cell.length_c   1.000
_cell.angle_alpha   90.00
_cell.angle_beta   90.00
_cell.angle_gamma   90.00
#
_symmetry.space_group_name_H-M   'P 1'
#
loop_
_entity.id
_entity.type
_entity.pdbx_description
1 polymer ?
#
loop_
_entity_poly.entity_id
_entity_poly.type
_entity_poly.pdbx_seq_one_letter_code
_entity_poly.pdbx_strand_id
1 'polypeptide(L)'
;MATTESKEGRRILVADDDPAILRLVATILEKENFSVVTARDGREAYKILQADPDFTAAILDVVMPHISGPELVRYMKNEERLKRIPVMMMTAEQDPKLSSDSFAAGAIVFLPKPFTTAQLQIMLQMLIGKKTES
;
A
#
# COMPACT_ATOMS: atom_id res chain seq x y z
N MET A 1 -26.04 5.71 5.74
CA MET A 1 -25.55 5.06 6.33
C MET A 1 -24.74 4.02 5.82
N ALA A 2 -25.08 3.15 5.03
CA ALA A 2 -24.24 2.12 4.49
C ALA A 2 -23.03 2.70 3.79
N THR A 3 -23.21 3.78 3.11
CA THR A 3 -22.12 4.42 2.41
C THR A 3 -21.02 4.86 3.33
N THR A 4 -21.39 5.42 4.44
CA THR A 4 -20.42 5.88 5.40
C THR A 4 -19.66 4.71 5.97
N GLU A 5 -20.33 3.65 6.28
CA GLU A 5 -19.69 2.49 6.84
C GLU A 5 -18.73 1.86 5.86
N SER A 6 -19.11 1.79 4.60
CA SER A 6 -18.24 1.26 3.59
C SER A 6 -16.96 2.04 3.51
N LYS A 7 -17.06 3.34 3.50
CA LYS A 7 -15.90 4.19 3.39
C LYS A 7 -14.99 4.01 4.58
N GLU A 8 -15.57 3.95 5.76
CA GLU A 8 -14.77 3.78 6.96
C GLU A 8 -14.05 2.45 7.00
N GLY A 9 -14.65 1.43 6.44
CA GLY A 9 -14.05 0.12 6.47
C GLY A 9 -13.06 -0.13 5.36
N ARG A 10 -12.77 0.87 4.55
CA ARG A 10 -11.90 0.67 3.39
C ARG A 10 -10.78 1.69 3.41
N ARG A 11 -9.84 1.45 4.31
CA ARG A 11 -8.70 2.34 4.49
C ARG A 11 -7.47 1.74 3.85
N ILE A 12 -6.70 2.59 3.18
CA ILE A 12 -5.46 2.16 2.54
C ILE A 12 -4.33 3.04 3.05
N LEU A 13 -3.23 2.40 3.46
CA LEU A 13 -2.01 3.11 3.83
C LEU A 13 -1.15 3.26 2.59
N VAL A 14 -0.69 4.48 2.32
CA VAL A 14 0.20 4.74 1.19
C VAL A 14 1.47 5.40 1.72
N ALA A 15 2.61 4.80 1.44
CA ALA A 15 3.90 5.32 1.91
C ALA A 15 4.85 5.55 0.74
N ASP A 16 5.37 6.76 0.63
CA ASP A 16 6.32 7.13 -0.41
C ASP A 16 6.95 8.45 0.01
N ASP A 17 8.24 8.62 -0.23
CA ASP A 17 8.91 9.86 0.17
C ASP A 17 8.71 10.98 -0.85
N ASP A 18 8.05 10.72 -1.97
CA ASP A 18 7.75 11.74 -2.97
C ASP A 18 6.33 12.26 -2.71
N PRO A 19 6.18 13.51 -2.26
CA PRO A 19 4.85 14.04 -1.96
C PRO A 19 3.92 14.09 -3.17
N ALA A 20 4.48 14.22 -4.37
CA ALA A 20 3.64 14.22 -5.58
C ALA A 20 3.01 12.86 -5.80
N ILE A 21 3.76 11.79 -5.55
CA ILE A 21 3.23 10.43 -5.67
C ILE A 21 2.15 10.19 -4.61
N LEU A 22 2.42 10.61 -3.38
CA LEU A 22 1.40 10.45 -2.32
C LEU A 22 0.10 11.14 -2.70
N ARG A 23 0.20 12.36 -3.22
CA ARG A 23 -0.99 13.11 -3.58
C ARG A 23 -1.73 12.46 -4.75
N LEU A 24 -0.98 12.01 -5.74
CA LEU A 24 -1.57 11.35 -6.90
C LEU A 24 -2.32 10.09 -6.51
N VAL A 25 -1.65 9.23 -5.77
CA VAL A 25 -2.24 7.96 -5.35
C VAL A 25 -3.45 8.20 -4.46
N ALA A 26 -3.34 9.12 -3.50
CA ALA A 26 -4.44 9.42 -2.61
C ALA A 26 -5.66 9.91 -3.39
N THR A 27 -5.45 10.77 -4.38
CA THR A 27 -6.54 11.29 -5.19
C THR A 27 -7.26 10.18 -5.95
N ILE A 28 -6.49 9.27 -6.54
CA ILE A 28 -7.06 8.17 -7.30
C ILE A 28 -7.88 7.26 -6.37
N LEU A 29 -7.32 6.94 -5.21
CA LEU A 29 -7.99 6.03 -4.29
C LEU A 29 -9.25 6.66 -3.69
N GLU A 30 -9.20 7.94 -3.39
CA GLU A 30 -10.36 8.61 -2.83
C GLU A 30 -11.52 8.65 -3.81
N LYS A 31 -11.21 8.72 -5.10
CA LYS A 31 -12.26 8.65 -6.10
C LYS A 31 -12.89 7.27 -6.17
N GLU A 32 -12.19 6.27 -5.66
CA GLU A 32 -12.71 4.90 -5.60
C GLU A 32 -13.38 4.63 -4.24
N ASN A 33 -13.59 5.68 -3.47
CA ASN A 33 -14.25 5.62 -2.17
C ASN A 33 -13.42 4.96 -1.07
N PHE A 34 -12.11 5.01 -1.19
CA PHE A 34 -11.25 4.59 -0.10
C PHE A 34 -10.87 5.78 0.76
N SER A 35 -10.63 5.52 2.01
CA SER A 35 -10.06 6.49 2.91
C SER A 35 -8.56 6.25 2.92
N VAL A 36 -7.77 7.28 2.76
CA VAL A 36 -6.32 7.13 2.57
C VAL A 36 -5.56 7.75 3.74
N VAL A 37 -4.60 7.01 4.26
CA VAL A 37 -3.66 7.49 5.26
C VAL A 37 -2.31 7.48 4.60
N THR A 38 -1.62 8.62 4.59
CA THR A 38 -0.33 8.72 3.92
C THR A 38 0.82 8.76 4.92
N ALA A 39 1.96 8.24 4.49
CA ALA A 39 3.20 8.28 5.26
C ALA A 39 4.31 8.71 4.33
N ARG A 40 5.21 9.56 4.78
CA ARG A 40 6.27 10.11 3.95
C ARG A 40 7.54 9.29 3.95
N ASP A 41 7.63 8.33 4.83
CA ASP A 41 8.77 7.42 4.85
C ASP A 41 8.40 6.17 5.64
N GLY A 42 9.34 5.25 5.70
CA GLY A 42 9.08 3.96 6.36
C GLY A 42 8.88 4.07 7.85
N ARG A 43 9.52 5.05 8.48
CA ARG A 43 9.36 5.22 9.92
C ARG A 43 7.96 5.69 10.27
N GLU A 44 7.45 6.64 9.49
CA GLU A 44 6.11 7.14 9.70
C GLU A 44 5.08 6.03 9.46
N ALA A 45 5.28 5.25 8.40
CA ALA A 45 4.40 4.12 8.10
C ALA A 45 4.42 3.10 9.24
N TYR A 46 5.60 2.82 9.77
CA TYR A 46 5.75 1.90 10.87
C TYR A 46 4.95 2.35 12.10
N LYS A 47 5.06 3.64 12.43
CA LYS A 47 4.33 4.17 13.58
C LYS A 47 2.83 4.10 13.38
N ILE A 48 2.37 4.37 12.16
CA ILE A 48 0.94 4.29 11.86
C ILE A 48 0.46 2.85 12.06
N LEU A 49 1.21 1.89 11.54
CA LEU A 49 0.81 0.49 11.64
C LEU A 49 0.85 -0.03 13.07
N GLN A 50 1.78 0.49 13.88
CA GLN A 50 1.83 0.11 15.28
C GLN A 50 0.58 0.57 16.01
N ALA A 51 0.10 1.75 15.67
CA ALA A 51 -1.05 2.34 16.36
C ALA A 51 -2.38 1.81 15.85
N ASP A 52 -2.43 1.40 14.59
CA ASP A 52 -3.73 1.09 13.98
C ASP A 52 -3.57 0.02 12.91
N PRO A 53 -4.08 -1.18 13.14
CA PRO A 53 -3.97 -2.26 12.18
C PRO A 53 -5.13 -2.33 11.19
N ASP A 54 -6.05 -1.40 11.25
CA ASP A 54 -7.28 -1.50 10.48
C ASP A 54 -7.15 -0.93 9.08
N PHE A 55 -6.47 -1.69 8.22
CA PHE A 55 -6.27 -1.31 6.83
C PHE A 55 -6.69 -2.43 5.90
N THR A 56 -7.31 -2.05 4.79
CA THR A 56 -7.71 -3.00 3.74
C THR A 56 -6.50 -3.41 2.91
N ALA A 57 -5.57 -2.49 2.72
CA ALA A 57 -4.37 -2.73 1.93
C ALA A 57 -3.31 -1.70 2.27
N ALA A 58 -2.07 -1.99 1.88
CA ALA A 58 -0.96 -1.03 2.01
C ALA A 58 -0.25 -0.94 0.67
N ILE A 59 0.08 0.29 0.27
CA ILE A 59 0.82 0.56 -0.96
C ILE A 59 2.09 1.26 -0.54
N LEU A 60 3.22 0.60 -0.73
CA LEU A 60 4.50 1.04 -0.19
C LEU A 60 5.55 1.19 -1.28
N ASP A 61 6.31 2.28 -1.22
CA ASP A 61 7.46 2.43 -2.08
C ASP A 61 8.55 1.48 -1.61
N VAL A 62 9.30 0.91 -2.53
CA VAL A 62 10.37 -0.01 -2.20
C VAL A 62 11.50 0.73 -1.48
N VAL A 63 11.89 1.89 -2.01
CA VAL A 63 13.02 2.64 -1.45
C VAL A 63 12.52 3.86 -0.68
N MET A 64 12.66 3.81 0.63
CA MET A 64 12.25 4.91 1.50
C MET A 64 13.31 5.12 2.57
N PRO A 65 13.43 6.36 3.07
CA PRO A 65 14.35 6.61 4.19
C PRO A 65 13.94 5.84 5.43
N HIS A 66 14.89 5.48 6.23
CA HIS A 66 14.78 4.85 7.54
C HIS A 66 14.39 3.38 7.47
N ILE A 67 13.23 3.07 6.94
CA ILE A 67 12.78 1.68 6.82
C ILE A 67 12.33 1.51 5.37
N SER A 68 12.91 0.53 4.68
CA SER A 68 12.55 0.28 3.30
C SER A 68 11.19 -0.42 3.20
N GLY A 69 10.63 -0.46 2.00
CA GLY A 69 9.39 -1.18 1.76
C GLY A 69 9.48 -2.63 2.16
N PRO A 70 10.50 -3.38 1.68
CA PRO A 70 10.62 -4.79 2.06
C PRO A 70 10.77 -5.01 3.56
N GLU A 71 11.51 -4.14 4.25
CA GLU A 71 11.65 -4.24 5.69
C GLU A 71 10.31 -4.06 6.39
N LEU A 72 9.53 -3.09 5.91
CA LEU A 72 8.23 -2.82 6.49
C LEU A 72 7.27 -4.00 6.26
N VAL A 73 7.30 -4.58 5.07
CA VAL A 73 6.47 -5.75 4.77
C VAL A 73 6.84 -6.92 5.68
N ARG A 74 8.14 -7.13 5.89
CA ARG A 74 8.58 -8.21 6.78
C ARG A 74 8.03 -8.01 8.18
N TYR A 75 8.09 -6.77 8.67
CA TYR A 75 7.51 -6.45 9.96
C TYR A 75 6.03 -6.79 9.98
N MET A 76 5.30 -6.38 8.95
CA MET A 76 3.86 -6.62 8.88
C MET A 76 3.54 -8.10 8.89
N LYS A 77 4.30 -8.89 8.14
CA LYS A 77 4.01 -10.32 8.03
C LYS A 77 4.34 -11.08 9.32
N ASN A 78 5.13 -10.48 10.19
CA ASN A 78 5.46 -11.09 11.47
C ASN A 78 4.56 -10.62 12.62
N GLU A 79 3.61 -9.74 12.34
CA GLU A 79 2.68 -9.24 13.35
C GLU A 79 1.31 -9.82 13.11
N GLU A 80 0.75 -10.48 14.12
CA GLU A 80 -0.57 -11.10 13.99
C GLU A 80 -1.63 -10.12 13.53
N ARG A 81 -1.56 -8.90 14.03
CA ARG A 81 -2.58 -7.91 13.70
C ARG A 81 -2.47 -7.39 12.28
N LEU A 82 -1.31 -7.53 11.67
CA LEU A 82 -1.01 -6.90 10.38
C LEU A 82 -0.82 -7.87 9.24
N LYS A 83 -0.55 -9.13 9.54
CA LYS A 83 -0.07 -10.05 8.49
C LYS A 83 -1.10 -10.32 7.41
N ARG A 84 -2.37 -10.07 7.68
CA ARG A 84 -3.40 -10.30 6.67
C ARG A 84 -3.55 -9.14 5.68
N ILE A 85 -2.90 -8.01 5.95
CA ILE A 85 -3.02 -6.84 5.07
C ILE A 85 -2.25 -7.08 3.79
N PRO A 86 -2.93 -7.09 2.63
CA PRO A 86 -2.21 -7.29 1.36
C PRO A 86 -1.39 -6.06 1.00
N VAL A 87 -0.24 -6.27 0.39
CA VAL A 87 0.72 -5.20 0.11
C VAL A 87 1.04 -5.10 -1.37
N MET A 88 0.96 -3.88 -1.90
CA MET A 88 1.42 -3.53 -3.22
C MET A 88 2.70 -2.72 -3.07
N MET A 89 3.72 -3.04 -3.85
CA MET A 89 4.97 -2.28 -3.85
C MET A 89 5.03 -1.40 -5.08
N MET A 90 5.40 -0.14 -4.89
CA MET A 90 5.66 0.78 -6.00
C MET A 90 7.17 0.90 -6.14
N THR A 91 7.68 0.94 -7.35
CA THR A 91 9.11 1.10 -7.52
C THR A 91 9.48 1.76 -8.84
N ALA A 92 10.44 2.70 -8.78
CA ALA A 92 11.02 3.29 -9.95
C ALA A 92 12.22 2.45 -10.41
N GLU A 93 12.66 1.53 -9.56
CA GLU A 93 13.83 0.72 -9.85
C GLU A 93 13.45 -0.50 -10.66
N GLN A 94 14.31 -0.82 -11.61
CA GLN A 94 14.11 -2.02 -12.41
C GLN A 94 15.03 -3.14 -11.92
N ASP A 95 15.50 -3.04 -10.70
CA ASP A 95 16.44 -4.00 -10.15
C ASP A 95 15.71 -5.29 -9.77
N PRO A 96 16.02 -6.41 -10.44
CA PRO A 96 15.36 -7.68 -10.13
C PRO A 96 15.55 -8.11 -8.68
N LYS A 97 16.66 -7.69 -8.07
CA LYS A 97 16.91 -8.06 -6.69
C LYS A 97 15.91 -7.39 -5.75
N LEU A 98 15.57 -6.14 -6.00
CA LEU A 98 14.59 -5.44 -5.16
C LEU A 98 13.22 -6.08 -5.29
N SER A 99 12.83 -6.48 -6.49
CA SER A 99 11.56 -7.15 -6.70
C SER A 99 11.54 -8.49 -5.98
N SER A 100 12.63 -9.24 -6.15
CA SER A 100 12.75 -10.55 -5.51
C SER A 100 12.69 -10.42 -4.00
N ASP A 101 13.40 -9.44 -3.44
CA ASP A 101 13.41 -9.23 -1.98
C ASP A 101 12.02 -8.87 -1.48
N SER A 102 11.29 -8.07 -2.25
CA SER A 102 9.95 -7.65 -1.85
C SER A 102 8.97 -8.83 -1.85
N PHE A 103 9.05 -9.68 -2.87
CA PHE A 103 8.21 -10.88 -2.88
C PHE A 103 8.58 -11.82 -1.75
N ALA A 104 9.88 -11.99 -1.51
CA ALA A 104 10.32 -12.85 -0.42
C ALA A 104 9.83 -12.31 0.93
N ALA A 105 9.70 -10.98 1.04
CA ALA A 105 9.20 -10.37 2.26
C ALA A 105 7.68 -10.50 2.41
N GLY A 106 6.97 -10.73 1.31
CA GLY A 106 5.53 -10.94 1.38
C GLY A 106 4.66 -10.00 0.56
N ALA A 107 5.27 -9.17 -0.30
CA ALA A 107 4.48 -8.32 -1.18
C ALA A 107 3.77 -9.18 -2.23
N ILE A 108 2.58 -8.77 -2.61
CA ILE A 108 1.76 -9.53 -3.55
C ILE A 108 1.78 -8.96 -4.95
N VAL A 109 1.78 -7.65 -5.08
CA VAL A 109 1.64 -6.98 -6.38
C VAL A 109 2.69 -5.89 -6.50
N PHE A 110 3.19 -5.69 -7.71
CA PHE A 110 4.15 -4.62 -8.01
C PHE A 110 3.56 -3.65 -8.98
N LEU A 111 3.80 -2.36 -8.75
CA LEU A 111 3.38 -1.30 -9.65
C LEU A 111 4.60 -0.47 -10.02
N PRO A 112 5.14 -0.64 -11.24
CA PRO A 112 6.30 0.14 -11.66
C PRO A 112 5.95 1.61 -11.85
N LYS A 113 6.86 2.49 -11.47
CA LYS A 113 6.73 3.92 -11.72
C LYS A 113 7.44 4.25 -13.02
N PRO A 114 6.94 5.16 -13.81
CA PRO A 114 5.66 5.87 -13.64
C PRO A 114 4.49 4.98 -14.03
N PHE A 115 3.36 5.23 -13.44
CA PHE A 115 2.17 4.43 -13.72
C PHE A 115 1.01 5.35 -14.09
N THR A 116 0.02 4.78 -14.78
CA THR A 116 -1.20 5.50 -15.11
C THR A 116 -2.25 5.23 -14.04
N THR A 117 -3.28 6.05 -14.04
CA THR A 117 -4.42 5.83 -13.16
C THR A 117 -5.02 4.44 -13.39
N ALA A 118 -5.16 4.05 -14.66
CA ALA A 118 -5.73 2.74 -14.98
C ALA A 118 -4.89 1.59 -14.43
N GLN A 119 -3.57 1.72 -14.52
CA GLN A 119 -2.68 0.69 -14.01
C GLN A 119 -2.82 0.54 -12.50
N LEU A 120 -2.90 1.65 -11.78
CA LEU A 120 -3.09 1.58 -10.33
C LEU A 120 -4.43 0.93 -10.02
N GLN A 121 -5.48 1.30 -10.73
CA GLN A 121 -6.80 0.74 -10.49
C GLN A 121 -6.84 -0.76 -10.71
N ILE A 122 -6.21 -1.22 -11.79
CA ILE A 122 -6.16 -2.64 -12.09
C ILE A 122 -5.39 -3.40 -11.01
N MET A 123 -4.24 -2.87 -10.62
CA MET A 123 -3.41 -3.52 -9.61
C MET A 123 -4.11 -3.55 -8.26
N LEU A 124 -4.85 -2.50 -7.96
CA LEU A 124 -5.58 -2.44 -6.71
C LEU A 124 -6.66 -3.52 -6.66
N GLN A 125 -7.37 -3.72 -7.77
CA GLN A 125 -8.37 -4.77 -7.83
C GLN A 125 -7.76 -6.14 -7.66
N MET A 126 -6.60 -6.36 -8.27
CA MET A 126 -5.89 -7.62 -8.11
C MET A 126 -5.48 -7.84 -6.66
N LEU A 127 -5.06 -6.76 -6.01
CA LEU A 127 -4.58 -6.83 -4.64
C LEU A 127 -5.71 -7.14 -3.66
N ILE A 128 -6.80 -6.43 -3.78
CA ILE A 128 -7.90 -6.55 -2.83
C ILE A 128 -8.86 -7.69 -3.20
N GLY A 129 -8.84 -8.06 -4.45
CA GLY A 129 -9.79 -9.02 -4.97
C GLY A 129 -11.06 -8.29 -5.27
N LYS A 130 -11.91 -8.87 -5.90
CA LYS A 130 -12.95 -8.17 -6.28
C LYS A 130 -14.01 -8.46 -5.57
N LYS A 131 -14.15 -8.76 -4.88
CA LYS A 131 -14.99 -8.94 -4.13
C LYS A 131 -16.14 -8.47 -4.35
N THR A 132 -16.29 -7.99 -4.75
CA THR A 132 -17.26 -7.37 -4.86
C THR A 132 -18.33 -8.00 -5.47
N GLU A 133 -18.31 -8.52 -5.83
CA GLU A 133 -19.17 -8.89 -6.36
C GLU A 133 -19.87 -9.39 -5.80
N SER A 134 -19.86 -9.41 -5.42
CA SER A 134 -20.47 -9.73 -4.87
C SER A 134 -21.05 -9.61 -4.58
#